data_c9182daee7521a9e3042dbd580054675
#
_entry.id   c9182daee7521a9e3042dbd580054675
#
_cell.length_a   1.000
_cell.length_b   1.000
_cell.length_c   1.000
_cell.angle_alpha   90.00
_cell.angle_beta   90.00
_cell.angle_gamma   90.00
#
_symmetry.space_group_name_H-M   'P 1'
#
loop_
_entity.id
_entity.type
_entity.pdbx_description
1 polymer ?
#
loop_
_entity_poly.entity_id
_entity_poly.type
_entity_poly.pdbx_seq_one_letter_code
_entity_poly.pdbx_strand_id
1 'polypeptide(L)'
;MRHARHASCIFAKNKTMKKTVTVFGLIAGVILSIFLFTTVPFMKDMDADSMTTSMFINYTVQILTFSLIFFAVRQFRDKHNSGLISFGRAFRIGLWISLIGSAFYVITWAIIYNTMIPDFMDIMGTAQVNAAIKKGAGASEIADIRQQIADGKALYSTWYGFAGITLLEIFPTGLVVSIIAALALKRKKKTEMQTA
;
A
#
# COMPACT_ATOMS: atom_id res chain seq x y z
N MET A 1 -14.21 13.67 -40.27
CA MET A 1 -13.74 12.28 -40.00
C MET A 1 -12.52 12.18 -39.05
N ARG A 2 -11.57 13.14 -38.97
CA ARG A 2 -10.41 13.07 -38.02
C ARG A 2 -10.81 13.18 -36.55
N HIS A 3 -11.78 14.01 -36.17
CA HIS A 3 -12.20 14.18 -34.76
C HIS A 3 -12.85 12.92 -34.16
N ALA A 4 -13.65 12.18 -34.92
CA ALA A 4 -14.30 10.94 -34.47
C ALA A 4 -13.26 9.83 -34.18
N ARG A 5 -12.23 9.69 -35.01
CA ARG A 5 -11.13 8.71 -34.76
C ARG A 5 -10.31 9.07 -33.56
N HIS A 6 -10.08 10.37 -33.29
CA HIS A 6 -9.33 10.82 -32.10
C HIS A 6 -10.07 10.53 -30.80
N ALA A 7 -11.38 10.80 -30.76
CA ALA A 7 -12.24 10.50 -29.62
C ALA A 7 -12.30 8.99 -29.34
N SER A 8 -12.52 8.16 -30.38
CA SER A 8 -12.56 6.70 -30.23
C SER A 8 -11.24 6.12 -29.70
N CYS A 9 -10.09 6.66 -30.13
CA CYS A 9 -8.77 6.23 -29.63
C CYS A 9 -8.55 6.59 -28.16
N ILE A 10 -9.02 7.75 -27.70
CA ILE A 10 -8.94 8.18 -26.30
C ILE A 10 -9.83 7.30 -25.41
N PHE A 11 -11.04 7.00 -25.84
CA PHE A 11 -11.97 6.13 -25.11
C PHE A 11 -11.44 4.69 -24.98
N ALA A 12 -10.91 4.10 -26.06
CA ALA A 12 -10.31 2.77 -26.03
C ALA A 12 -9.11 2.71 -25.09
N LYS A 13 -8.25 3.73 -25.09
CA LYS A 13 -7.07 3.86 -24.23
C LYS A 13 -7.44 4.00 -22.75
N ASN A 14 -8.53 4.68 -22.44
CA ASN A 14 -9.06 4.82 -21.09
C ASN A 14 -9.64 3.49 -20.56
N LYS A 15 -10.36 2.75 -21.40
CA LYS A 15 -10.90 1.41 -21.07
C LYS A 15 -9.79 0.41 -20.76
N THR A 16 -8.72 0.42 -21.53
CA THR A 16 -7.57 -0.46 -21.35
C THR A 16 -6.78 -0.13 -20.07
N MET A 17 -6.62 1.16 -19.77
CA MET A 17 -5.99 1.60 -18.50
C MET A 17 -6.78 1.12 -17.30
N LYS A 18 -8.12 1.27 -17.31
CA LYS A 18 -8.99 0.76 -16.26
C LYS A 18 -8.82 -0.75 -16.07
N LYS A 19 -8.82 -1.54 -17.16
CA LYS A 19 -8.62 -2.99 -17.09
C LYS A 19 -7.27 -3.36 -16.46
N THR A 20 -6.19 -2.72 -16.87
CA THR A 20 -4.85 -2.95 -16.29
C THR A 20 -4.83 -2.64 -14.79
N VAL A 21 -5.36 -1.48 -14.40
CA VAL A 21 -5.44 -1.07 -13.00
C VAL A 21 -6.25 -2.06 -12.16
N THR A 22 -7.44 -2.45 -12.63
CA THR A 22 -8.29 -3.39 -11.91
C THR A 22 -7.62 -4.74 -11.73
N VAL A 23 -7.04 -5.32 -12.80
CA VAL A 23 -6.40 -6.63 -12.72
C VAL A 23 -5.21 -6.62 -11.76
N PHE A 24 -4.28 -5.67 -11.91
CA PHE A 24 -3.11 -5.61 -11.04
C PHE A 24 -3.45 -5.18 -9.61
N GLY A 25 -4.44 -4.32 -9.44
CA GLY A 25 -4.94 -3.91 -8.12
C GLY A 25 -5.59 -5.07 -7.35
N LEU A 26 -6.40 -5.89 -8.05
CA LEU A 26 -6.99 -7.09 -7.46
C LEU A 26 -5.92 -8.12 -7.10
N ILE A 27 -4.95 -8.37 -7.96
CA ILE A 27 -3.84 -9.29 -7.68
C ILE A 27 -3.07 -8.82 -6.44
N ALA A 28 -2.70 -7.53 -6.37
CA ALA A 28 -2.02 -6.96 -5.21
C ALA A 28 -2.88 -7.09 -3.94
N GLY A 29 -4.17 -6.78 -4.04
CA GLY A 29 -5.10 -6.91 -2.91
C GLY A 29 -5.21 -8.34 -2.39
N VAL A 30 -5.34 -9.31 -3.28
CA VAL A 30 -5.41 -10.74 -2.90
C VAL A 30 -4.11 -11.20 -2.24
N ILE A 31 -2.93 -10.83 -2.78
CA ILE A 31 -1.64 -11.17 -2.18
C ILE A 31 -1.53 -10.61 -0.76
N LEU A 32 -1.88 -9.32 -0.57
CA LEU A 32 -1.85 -8.66 0.74
C LEU A 32 -2.84 -9.30 1.71
N SER A 33 -4.03 -9.68 1.24
CA SER A 33 -5.05 -10.36 2.07
C SER A 33 -4.56 -11.74 2.53
N ILE A 34 -4.01 -12.55 1.63
CA ILE A 34 -3.45 -13.86 1.98
C ILE A 34 -2.32 -13.70 2.99
N PHE A 35 -1.42 -12.73 2.78
CA PHE A 35 -0.33 -12.45 3.70
C PHE A 35 -0.86 -12.11 5.10
N LEU A 36 -1.84 -11.22 5.22
CA LEU A 36 -2.44 -10.88 6.51
C LEU A 36 -3.00 -12.10 7.24
N PHE A 37 -3.77 -12.94 6.55
CA PHE A 37 -4.29 -14.16 7.16
C PHE A 37 -3.19 -15.13 7.64
N THR A 38 -2.09 -15.23 6.91
CA THR A 38 -0.97 -16.10 7.30
C THR A 38 -0.18 -15.58 8.50
N THR A 39 -0.25 -14.28 8.79
CA THR A 39 0.46 -13.67 9.93
C THR A 39 -0.33 -13.71 11.25
N VAL A 40 -1.64 -13.99 11.20
CA VAL A 40 -2.52 -14.03 12.39
C VAL A 40 -1.98 -14.89 13.54
N PRO A 41 -1.51 -16.13 13.32
CA PRO A 41 -0.99 -16.96 14.41
C PRO A 41 0.20 -16.32 15.13
N PHE A 42 1.05 -15.62 14.41
CA PHE A 42 2.26 -14.97 14.96
C PHE A 42 1.96 -13.67 15.71
N MET A 43 0.79 -13.08 15.47
CA MET A 43 0.39 -11.84 16.15
C MET A 43 -0.12 -12.08 17.57
N LYS A 44 -0.60 -13.29 17.89
CA LYS A 44 -1.15 -13.64 19.21
C LYS A 44 -0.08 -13.71 20.30
N ASP A 45 1.11 -14.16 19.93
CA ASP A 45 2.24 -14.35 20.86
C ASP A 45 3.36 -13.30 20.62
N MET A 46 2.97 -12.07 20.22
CA MET A 46 3.93 -11.02 19.89
C MET A 46 4.64 -10.48 21.12
N ASP A 47 5.97 -10.54 21.12
CA ASP A 47 6.85 -9.92 22.10
C ASP A 47 7.62 -8.73 21.49
N ALA A 48 8.47 -8.09 22.32
CA ALA A 48 9.24 -6.92 21.92
C ALA A 48 10.21 -7.17 20.74
N ASP A 49 10.78 -8.36 20.66
CA ASP A 49 11.78 -8.72 19.63
C ASP A 49 11.07 -9.13 18.33
N SER A 50 10.01 -9.93 18.42
CA SER A 50 9.18 -10.34 17.28
C SER A 50 8.41 -9.17 16.67
N MET A 51 8.03 -8.15 17.43
CA MET A 51 7.36 -6.95 16.94
C MET A 51 8.20 -6.23 15.88
N THR A 52 9.48 -5.99 16.12
CA THR A 52 10.37 -5.33 15.16
C THR A 52 10.55 -6.17 13.91
N THR A 53 10.75 -7.48 14.04
CA THR A 53 10.89 -8.42 12.93
C THR A 53 9.61 -8.46 12.08
N SER A 54 8.44 -8.51 12.74
CA SER A 54 7.14 -8.51 12.07
C SER A 54 6.90 -7.24 11.24
N MET A 55 7.31 -6.07 11.75
CA MET A 55 7.25 -4.81 10.99
C MET A 55 8.10 -4.87 9.72
N PHE A 56 9.35 -5.34 9.80
CA PHE A 56 10.23 -5.49 8.63
C PHE A 56 9.64 -6.46 7.59
N ILE A 57 9.10 -7.59 8.02
CA ILE A 57 8.45 -8.56 7.14
C ILE A 57 7.24 -7.91 6.46
N ASN A 58 6.40 -7.22 7.21
CA ASN A 58 5.20 -6.55 6.70
C ASN A 58 5.55 -5.54 5.60
N TYR A 59 6.47 -4.60 5.87
CA TYR A 59 6.90 -3.62 4.86
C TYR A 59 7.57 -4.27 3.65
N THR A 60 8.37 -5.33 3.85
CA THR A 60 9.00 -6.07 2.75
C THR A 60 7.95 -6.67 1.83
N VAL A 61 6.95 -7.34 2.36
CA VAL A 61 5.86 -7.92 1.56
C VAL A 61 5.03 -6.84 0.87
N GLN A 62 4.78 -5.71 1.52
CA GLN A 62 4.11 -4.56 0.89
C GLN A 62 4.89 -4.04 -0.32
N ILE A 63 6.21 -3.80 -0.17
CA ILE A 63 7.08 -3.33 -1.25
C ILE A 63 7.12 -4.33 -2.40
N LEU A 64 7.30 -5.62 -2.11
CA LEU A 64 7.30 -6.69 -3.11
C LEU A 64 5.96 -6.76 -3.85
N THR A 65 4.85 -6.68 -3.13
CA THR A 65 3.51 -6.69 -3.74
C THR A 65 3.28 -5.46 -4.61
N PHE A 66 3.59 -4.27 -4.13
CA PHE A 66 3.44 -3.05 -4.93
C PHE A 66 4.47 -2.95 -6.07
N SER A 67 5.54 -3.76 -6.09
CA SER A 67 6.42 -3.85 -7.26
C SER A 67 5.69 -4.32 -8.53
N LEU A 68 4.53 -4.96 -8.41
CA LEU A 68 3.63 -5.26 -9.52
C LEU A 68 3.23 -4.01 -10.32
N ILE A 69 3.28 -2.82 -9.72
CA ILE A 69 3.05 -1.54 -10.39
C ILE A 69 4.02 -1.34 -11.56
N PHE A 70 5.31 -1.75 -11.41
CA PHE A 70 6.27 -1.68 -12.51
C PHE A 70 5.83 -2.53 -13.71
N PHE A 71 5.34 -3.75 -13.45
CA PHE A 71 4.83 -4.63 -14.49
C PHE A 71 3.58 -4.05 -15.16
N ALA A 72 2.66 -3.52 -14.37
CA ALA A 72 1.43 -2.90 -14.87
C ALA A 72 1.71 -1.70 -15.78
N VAL A 73 2.59 -0.78 -15.34
CA VAL A 73 2.98 0.40 -16.09
C VAL A 73 3.75 0.02 -17.35
N ARG A 74 4.71 -0.92 -17.25
CA ARG A 74 5.47 -1.42 -18.41
C ARG A 74 4.56 -2.10 -19.42
N GLN A 75 3.66 -2.97 -18.99
CA GLN A 75 2.70 -3.65 -19.86
C GLN A 75 1.80 -2.65 -20.58
N PHE A 76 1.27 -1.66 -19.86
CA PHE A 76 0.44 -0.62 -20.44
C PHE A 76 1.23 0.22 -21.46
N ARG A 77 2.46 0.62 -21.13
CA ARG A 77 3.35 1.38 -22.01
C ARG A 77 3.62 0.63 -23.30
N ASP A 78 4.03 -0.64 -23.21
CA ASP A 78 4.56 -1.40 -24.35
C ASP A 78 3.42 -1.96 -25.22
N LYS A 79 2.33 -2.48 -24.62
CA LYS A 79 1.23 -3.08 -25.37
C LYS A 79 0.15 -2.09 -25.83
N HIS A 80 -0.06 -0.98 -25.13
CA HIS A 80 -1.22 -0.11 -25.34
C HIS A 80 -0.87 1.34 -25.63
N ASN A 81 0.42 1.72 -25.59
CA ASN A 81 0.84 3.11 -25.76
C ASN A 81 2.09 3.26 -26.64
N SER A 82 2.34 2.33 -27.55
CA SER A 82 3.44 2.38 -28.53
C SER A 82 4.83 2.61 -27.90
N GLY A 83 5.08 2.02 -26.72
CA GLY A 83 6.34 2.15 -26.00
C GLY A 83 6.57 3.50 -25.30
N LEU A 84 5.61 4.41 -25.32
CA LEU A 84 5.71 5.73 -24.73
C LEU A 84 4.74 5.89 -23.56
N ILE A 85 5.18 6.52 -22.45
CA ILE A 85 4.30 6.87 -21.34
C ILE A 85 4.80 8.13 -20.65
N SER A 86 3.88 9.06 -20.34
CA SER A 86 4.20 10.23 -19.52
C SER A 86 4.21 9.86 -18.04
N PHE A 87 4.99 10.60 -17.22
CA PHE A 87 5.01 10.44 -15.76
C PHE A 87 3.59 10.42 -15.16
N GLY A 88 2.77 11.42 -15.45
CA GLY A 88 1.43 11.53 -14.86
C GLY A 88 0.49 10.38 -15.23
N ARG A 89 0.67 9.73 -16.39
CA ARG A 89 -0.12 8.54 -16.76
C ARG A 89 0.39 7.30 -16.05
N ALA A 90 1.71 7.12 -15.97
CA ALA A 90 2.33 6.03 -15.22
C ALA A 90 1.99 6.12 -13.72
N PHE A 91 2.11 7.32 -13.16
CA PHE A 91 1.75 7.59 -11.76
C PHE A 91 0.27 7.29 -11.47
N ARG A 92 -0.66 7.73 -12.33
CA ARG A 92 -2.09 7.41 -12.16
C ARG A 92 -2.38 5.90 -12.16
N ILE A 93 -1.69 5.12 -13.00
CA ILE A 93 -1.83 3.66 -12.98
C ILE A 93 -1.39 3.11 -11.63
N GLY A 94 -0.22 3.50 -11.16
CA GLY A 94 0.31 3.06 -9.87
C GLY A 94 -0.57 3.49 -8.70
N LEU A 95 -0.99 4.75 -8.67
CA LEU A 95 -1.85 5.31 -7.64
C LEU A 95 -3.16 4.53 -7.47
N TRP A 96 -3.84 4.21 -8.58
CA TRP A 96 -5.08 3.44 -8.51
C TRP A 96 -4.85 1.98 -8.11
N ILE A 97 -3.73 1.36 -8.51
CA ILE A 97 -3.37 0.01 -8.06
C ILE A 97 -3.12 0.02 -6.55
N SER A 98 -2.40 1.03 -6.04
CA SER A 98 -2.14 1.22 -4.61
C SER A 98 -3.44 1.41 -3.83
N LEU A 99 -4.36 2.24 -4.33
CA LEU A 99 -5.66 2.45 -3.68
C LEU A 99 -6.49 1.17 -3.59
N ILE A 100 -6.56 0.39 -4.67
CA ILE A 100 -7.29 -0.88 -4.67
C ILE A 100 -6.63 -1.87 -3.71
N GLY A 101 -5.31 -2.03 -3.77
CA GLY A 101 -4.57 -2.92 -2.87
C GLY A 101 -4.74 -2.53 -1.40
N SER A 102 -4.65 -1.22 -1.10
CA SER A 102 -4.86 -0.69 0.25
C SER A 102 -6.30 -0.91 0.75
N ALA A 103 -7.30 -0.77 -0.11
CA ALA A 103 -8.69 -1.04 0.25
C ALA A 103 -8.90 -2.52 0.64
N PHE A 104 -8.32 -3.45 -0.10
CA PHE A 104 -8.33 -4.87 0.24
C PHE A 104 -7.64 -5.13 1.58
N TYR A 105 -6.49 -4.51 1.82
CA TYR A 105 -5.76 -4.61 3.08
C TYR A 105 -6.61 -4.15 4.26
N VAL A 106 -7.21 -2.96 4.17
CA VAL A 106 -8.07 -2.39 5.23
C VAL A 106 -9.28 -3.28 5.51
N ILE A 107 -9.96 -3.76 4.46
CA ILE A 107 -11.12 -4.66 4.62
C ILE A 107 -10.70 -5.99 5.26
N THR A 108 -9.62 -6.59 4.78
CA THR A 108 -9.13 -7.86 5.33
C THR A 108 -8.70 -7.70 6.79
N TRP A 109 -7.99 -6.60 7.10
CA TRP A 109 -7.60 -6.30 8.46
C TRP A 109 -8.81 -6.06 9.38
N ALA A 110 -9.85 -5.38 8.89
CA ALA A 110 -11.09 -5.22 9.64
C ALA A 110 -11.75 -6.57 9.98
N ILE A 111 -11.74 -7.52 9.06
CA ILE A 111 -12.25 -8.87 9.32
C ILE A 111 -11.41 -9.56 10.39
N ILE A 112 -10.08 -9.58 10.23
CA ILE A 112 -9.15 -10.22 11.16
C ILE A 112 -9.26 -9.62 12.56
N TYR A 113 -9.22 -8.29 12.66
CA TYR A 113 -9.29 -7.57 13.92
C TYR A 113 -10.58 -7.87 14.69
N ASN A 114 -11.73 -7.87 14.02
CA ASN A 114 -13.01 -8.07 14.69
C ASN A 114 -13.33 -9.55 14.99
N THR A 115 -12.73 -10.50 14.26
CA THR A 115 -13.12 -11.93 14.38
C THR A 115 -12.03 -12.82 14.95
N MET A 116 -10.75 -12.49 14.76
CA MET A 116 -9.63 -13.38 15.08
C MET A 116 -8.71 -12.83 16.19
N ILE A 117 -8.53 -11.51 16.26
CA ILE A 117 -7.62 -10.87 17.22
C ILE A 117 -8.23 -9.54 17.74
N PRO A 118 -9.36 -9.58 18.46
CA PRO A 118 -10.00 -8.35 18.97
C PRO A 118 -9.15 -7.63 20.03
N ASP A 119 -8.25 -8.34 20.67
CA ASP A 119 -7.29 -7.85 21.67
C ASP A 119 -5.94 -7.40 21.09
N PHE A 120 -5.83 -7.28 19.77
CA PHE A 120 -4.58 -6.90 19.08
C PHE A 120 -3.95 -5.63 19.65
N MET A 121 -4.74 -4.59 19.95
CA MET A 121 -4.23 -3.34 20.52
C MET A 121 -3.65 -3.52 21.92
N ASP A 122 -4.17 -4.45 22.72
CA ASP A 122 -3.65 -4.78 24.05
C ASP A 122 -2.34 -5.58 23.94
N ILE A 123 -2.28 -6.52 23.01
CA ILE A 123 -1.06 -7.28 22.69
C ILE A 123 0.05 -6.32 22.24
N MET A 124 -0.23 -5.46 21.28
CA MET A 124 0.73 -4.46 20.79
C MET A 124 1.17 -3.48 21.87
N GLY A 125 0.24 -3.00 22.71
CA GLY A 125 0.54 -2.10 23.81
C GLY A 125 1.44 -2.76 24.85
N THR A 126 1.17 -4.01 25.19
CA THR A 126 2.00 -4.79 26.13
C THR A 126 3.41 -5.01 25.56
N ALA A 127 3.53 -5.40 24.29
CA ALA A 127 4.81 -5.58 23.64
C ALA A 127 5.63 -4.28 23.60
N GLN A 128 4.98 -3.14 23.38
CA GLN A 128 5.60 -1.82 23.33
C GLN A 128 6.13 -1.38 24.72
N VAL A 129 5.34 -1.57 25.78
CA VAL A 129 5.78 -1.29 27.16
C VAL A 129 6.95 -2.19 27.54
N ASN A 130 6.87 -3.49 27.25
CA ASN A 130 7.95 -4.43 27.54
C ASN A 130 9.23 -4.10 26.77
N ALA A 131 9.12 -3.63 25.52
CA ALA A 131 10.26 -3.15 24.74
C ALA A 131 10.92 -1.93 25.38
N ALA A 132 10.15 -0.99 25.91
CA ALA A 132 10.65 0.19 26.61
C ALA A 132 11.36 -0.19 27.92
N ILE A 133 10.77 -1.08 28.72
CA ILE A 133 11.39 -1.60 29.95
C ILE A 133 12.74 -2.28 29.65
N LYS A 134 12.79 -3.10 28.60
CA LYS A 134 14.02 -3.80 28.15
C LYS A 134 15.13 -2.82 27.76
N LYS A 135 14.77 -1.63 27.25
CA LYS A 135 15.68 -0.54 26.88
C LYS A 135 16.09 0.35 28.09
N GLY A 136 15.54 0.08 29.28
CA GLY A 136 15.84 0.83 30.48
C GLY A 136 15.03 2.11 30.67
N ALA A 137 13.86 2.20 30.05
CA ALA A 137 12.95 3.35 30.19
C ALA A 137 12.56 3.59 31.65
N GLY A 138 12.58 4.85 32.07
CA GLY A 138 12.18 5.26 33.41
C GLY A 138 10.66 5.24 33.62
N ALA A 139 10.23 5.32 34.90
CA ALA A 139 8.81 5.25 35.23
C ALA A 139 7.96 6.33 34.54
N SER A 140 8.49 7.55 34.38
CA SER A 140 7.81 8.64 33.66
C SER A 140 7.60 8.30 32.19
N GLU A 141 8.65 7.81 31.51
CA GLU A 141 8.59 7.43 30.09
C GLU A 141 7.60 6.28 29.87
N ILE A 142 7.56 5.30 30.78
CA ILE A 142 6.59 4.20 30.72
C ILE A 142 5.16 4.73 30.90
N ALA A 143 4.94 5.71 31.79
CA ALA A 143 3.63 6.33 31.96
C ALA A 143 3.18 7.05 30.70
N ASP A 144 4.07 7.79 30.04
CA ASP A 144 3.80 8.48 28.78
C ASP A 144 3.45 7.49 27.64
N ILE A 145 4.20 6.39 27.55
CA ILE A 145 3.93 5.33 26.58
C ILE A 145 2.54 4.71 26.81
N ARG A 146 2.18 4.42 28.06
CA ARG A 146 0.86 3.89 28.39
C ARG A 146 -0.27 4.84 28.03
N GLN A 147 -0.06 6.16 28.25
CA GLN A 147 -1.05 7.16 27.84
C GLN A 147 -1.21 7.19 26.32
N GLN A 148 -0.09 7.19 25.56
CA GLN A 148 -0.14 7.15 24.10
C GLN A 148 -0.85 5.89 23.57
N ILE A 149 -0.64 4.72 24.19
CA ILE A 149 -1.33 3.48 23.86
C ILE A 149 -2.83 3.62 24.11
N ALA A 150 -3.23 4.19 25.26
CA ALA A 150 -4.63 4.40 25.59
C ALA A 150 -5.34 5.35 24.58
N ASP A 151 -4.69 6.45 24.22
CA ASP A 151 -5.19 7.41 23.24
C ASP A 151 -5.27 6.77 21.84
N GLY A 152 -4.24 6.02 21.46
CA GLY A 152 -4.21 5.26 20.21
C GLY A 152 -5.33 4.22 20.15
N LYS A 153 -5.57 3.48 21.23
CA LYS A 153 -6.65 2.50 21.33
C LYS A 153 -8.03 3.16 21.22
N ALA A 154 -8.21 4.31 21.90
CA ALA A 154 -9.46 5.09 21.81
C ALA A 154 -9.73 5.57 20.37
N LEU A 155 -8.72 6.06 19.66
CA LEU A 155 -8.84 6.44 18.26
C LEU A 155 -9.12 5.23 17.37
N TYR A 156 -8.41 4.12 17.57
CA TYR A 156 -8.54 2.90 16.78
C TYR A 156 -9.89 2.20 16.97
N SER A 157 -10.58 2.44 18.09
CA SER A 157 -11.94 1.94 18.33
C SER A 157 -13.01 2.63 17.47
N THR A 158 -12.69 3.79 16.86
CA THR A 158 -13.58 4.48 15.93
C THR A 158 -13.36 3.96 14.51
N TRP A 159 -14.44 3.89 13.68
CA TRP A 159 -14.34 3.38 12.31
C TRP A 159 -13.37 4.21 11.44
N TYR A 160 -13.36 5.53 11.61
CA TYR A 160 -12.47 6.42 10.85
C TYR A 160 -11.01 6.35 11.32
N GLY A 161 -10.79 6.20 12.64
CA GLY A 161 -9.47 6.01 13.21
C GLY A 161 -8.87 4.68 12.77
N PHE A 162 -9.65 3.59 12.86
CA PHE A 162 -9.27 2.27 12.35
C PHE A 162 -8.87 2.33 10.88
N ALA A 163 -9.78 2.80 10.02
CA ALA A 163 -9.54 2.87 8.58
C ALA A 163 -8.39 3.83 8.23
N GLY A 164 -8.33 4.99 8.91
CA GLY A 164 -7.31 6.00 8.67
C GLY A 164 -5.91 5.54 9.05
N ILE A 165 -5.72 4.97 10.24
CA ILE A 165 -4.42 4.47 10.70
C ILE A 165 -3.96 3.32 9.82
N THR A 166 -4.83 2.35 9.53
CA THR A 166 -4.50 1.22 8.66
C THR A 166 -4.17 1.67 7.23
N LEU A 167 -4.89 2.66 6.71
CA LEU A 167 -4.59 3.23 5.39
C LEU A 167 -3.26 3.99 5.39
N LEU A 168 -2.96 4.74 6.45
CA LEU A 168 -1.68 5.46 6.60
C LEU A 168 -0.48 4.51 6.74
N GLU A 169 -0.69 3.29 7.18
CA GLU A 169 0.33 2.25 7.23
C GLU A 169 0.71 1.74 5.83
N ILE A 170 -0.29 1.39 5.00
CA ILE A 170 -0.04 0.70 3.74
C ILE A 170 0.07 1.64 2.53
N PHE A 171 -0.78 2.66 2.45
CA PHE A 171 -0.90 3.50 1.26
C PHE A 171 0.38 4.29 0.91
N PRO A 172 1.16 4.84 1.88
CA PRO A 172 2.41 5.53 1.58
C PRO A 172 3.42 4.63 0.86
N THR A 173 3.51 3.34 1.22
CA THR A 173 4.38 2.37 0.54
C THR A 173 4.01 2.24 -0.93
N GLY A 174 2.72 2.06 -1.24
CA GLY A 174 2.22 2.00 -2.62
C GLY A 174 2.43 3.31 -3.39
N LEU A 175 2.27 4.46 -2.71
CA LEU A 175 2.49 5.79 -3.30
C LEU A 175 3.96 5.98 -3.69
N VAL A 176 4.90 5.66 -2.81
CA VAL A 176 6.35 5.75 -3.08
C VAL A 176 6.73 4.86 -4.25
N VAL A 177 6.29 3.60 -4.25
CA VAL A 177 6.54 2.67 -5.36
C VAL A 177 5.93 3.19 -6.66
N SER A 178 4.75 3.81 -6.63
CA SER A 178 4.11 4.43 -7.79
C SER A 178 4.92 5.58 -8.38
N ILE A 179 5.50 6.43 -7.52
CA ILE A 179 6.37 7.53 -7.94
C ILE A 179 7.64 6.98 -8.60
N ILE A 180 8.30 6.01 -7.96
CA ILE A 180 9.52 5.39 -8.48
C ILE A 180 9.25 4.71 -9.82
N ALA A 181 8.19 3.93 -9.94
CA ALA A 181 7.80 3.27 -11.19
C ALA A 181 7.51 4.28 -12.30
N ALA A 182 6.82 5.39 -11.98
CA ALA A 182 6.52 6.45 -12.95
C ALA A 182 7.78 7.17 -13.42
N LEU A 183 8.74 7.42 -12.53
CA LEU A 183 10.03 8.04 -12.87
C LEU A 183 10.89 7.11 -13.73
N ALA A 184 10.99 5.83 -13.36
CA ALA A 184 11.81 4.84 -14.05
C ALA A 184 11.29 4.48 -15.45
N LEU A 185 9.95 4.44 -15.60
CA LEU A 185 9.33 3.92 -16.83
C LEU A 185 8.86 5.01 -17.80
N LYS A 186 8.88 6.30 -17.40
CA LYS A 186 8.52 7.41 -18.30
C LYS A 186 9.37 7.40 -19.58
N ARG A 187 8.72 7.49 -20.72
CA ARG A 187 9.36 7.67 -22.03
C ARG A 187 8.58 8.68 -22.84
N LYS A 188 9.28 9.73 -23.32
CA LYS A 188 8.74 10.74 -24.25
C LYS A 188 9.25 10.46 -25.66
N LYS A 189 8.49 10.87 -26.69
CA LYS A 189 8.98 10.90 -28.06
C LYS A 189 10.17 11.88 -28.10
N LYS A 190 11.31 11.47 -28.66
CA LYS A 190 12.37 12.43 -29.00
C LYS A 190 11.76 13.39 -30.04
N THR A 191 11.75 14.67 -29.75
CA THR A 191 11.49 15.71 -30.75
C THR A 191 12.76 15.75 -31.60
N GLU A 192 12.69 15.22 -32.82
CA GLU A 192 13.72 15.51 -33.81
C GLU A 192 13.66 17.01 -34.06
N MET A 193 14.70 17.73 -33.62
CA MET A 193 14.95 19.08 -34.10
C MET A 193 15.19 18.96 -35.61
N GLN A 194 14.24 19.41 -36.40
CA GLN A 194 14.46 19.69 -37.79
C GLN A 194 15.49 20.80 -37.84
N THR A 195 16.74 20.45 -38.07
CA THR A 195 17.74 21.40 -38.57
C THR A 195 17.33 21.73 -39.98
N ALA A 196 16.76 22.91 -40.17
CA ALA A 196 16.60 23.57 -41.47
C ALA A 196 17.97 24.09 -41.95
#